data_28749b80fc2e242c47e12a1dade4e001
#
_entry.id   28749b80fc2e242c47e12a1dade4e001
#
_cell.length_a   1.000
_cell.length_b   1.000
_cell.length_c   1.000
_cell.angle_alpha   90.00
_cell.angle_beta   90.00
_cell.angle_gamma   90.00
#
_symmetry.space_group_name_H-M   'P 1'
#
loop_
_entity.id
_entity.type
_entity.pdbx_description
1 polymer ?
#
loop_
_entity_poly.entity_id
_entity_poly.type
_entity_poly.pdbx_seq_one_letter_code
_entity_poly.pdbx_strand_id
1 'polypeptide(L)'
;MSIPAARVEQSKSFRELPNIAPDFGNDWLSNAQEVSLPSAISYAPATSTLSWFLVLIVALLGCGIWVLIRRHQARLYQRQAATALDEIQRQIDCGQSVALGRIPELLKQAAFCLWPRSELIAFDSNDWLQFWQATADATPPRLINSIGYQSEVTLAAIALDEQAAIIAWSRLWIIQHRSYRHQSISQLLHHGAKSSPIDAIKSETESLV
;
A
#
# COMPACT_ATOMS: atom_id res chain seq x y z
N MET A 1 22.41 31.10 -22.85
CA MET A 1 23.66 31.28 -22.07
C MET A 1 24.68 30.36 -22.68
N SER A 2 25.54 30.88 -23.55
CA SER A 2 26.53 30.15 -24.34
C SER A 2 27.84 30.11 -23.56
N ILE A 3 28.35 28.92 -23.31
CA ILE A 3 29.67 28.74 -22.69
C ILE A 3 30.70 28.81 -23.80
N PRO A 4 31.70 29.72 -23.73
CA PRO A 4 32.73 29.80 -24.74
C PRO A 4 33.71 28.62 -24.60
N ALA A 5 33.95 27.96 -25.71
CA ALA A 5 34.99 26.95 -25.87
C ALA A 5 36.37 27.56 -25.58
N ALA A 6 37.00 27.16 -24.50
CA ALA A 6 38.36 27.49 -24.18
C ALA A 6 39.28 26.74 -25.14
N ARG A 7 39.97 27.50 -25.97
CA ARG A 7 40.94 27.15 -26.98
C ARG A 7 42.12 26.42 -26.29
N VAL A 8 42.30 25.15 -26.55
CA VAL A 8 43.53 24.42 -26.21
C VAL A 8 44.55 24.71 -27.34
N GLU A 9 45.16 25.84 -27.28
CA GLU A 9 46.38 26.16 -28.05
C GLU A 9 47.55 26.33 -27.11
N GLN A 10 48.10 25.24 -26.60
CA GLN A 10 49.42 25.23 -25.99
C GLN A 10 50.07 23.86 -26.16
N SER A 11 50.44 23.51 -27.38
CA SER A 11 51.41 22.44 -27.58
C SER A 11 52.30 22.70 -28.82
N LYS A 12 52.77 23.93 -28.98
CA LYS A 12 53.80 24.22 -29.96
C LYS A 12 54.86 25.04 -29.32
N SER A 13 55.68 24.40 -28.52
CA SER A 13 57.01 24.89 -28.15
C SER A 13 57.76 23.78 -27.38
N PHE A 14 57.76 22.56 -27.87
CA PHE A 14 58.90 21.72 -27.61
C PHE A 14 60.01 22.26 -28.55
N ARG A 15 60.85 23.13 -27.99
CA ARG A 15 62.11 23.47 -28.56
C ARG A 15 62.81 22.17 -28.96
N GLU A 16 63.12 22.06 -30.25
CA GLU A 16 64.00 21.02 -30.72
C GLU A 16 65.29 21.09 -29.88
N LEU A 17 65.41 20.13 -28.98
CA LEU A 17 66.66 19.91 -28.29
C LEU A 17 67.75 19.62 -29.36
N PRO A 18 68.90 20.27 -29.30
CA PRO A 18 69.93 20.03 -30.29
C PRO A 18 70.22 18.53 -30.37
N ASN A 19 70.25 18.03 -31.60
CA ASN A 19 70.53 16.65 -31.93
C ASN A 19 71.84 16.28 -31.30
N ILE A 20 71.81 15.78 -30.07
CA ILE A 20 72.96 15.25 -29.36
C ILE A 20 73.33 13.98 -30.10
N ALA A 21 74.49 14.00 -30.74
CA ALA A 21 75.02 12.96 -31.63
C ALA A 21 74.71 11.54 -31.07
N PRO A 22 74.35 10.61 -31.94
CA PRO A 22 73.97 9.25 -31.54
C PRO A 22 75.12 8.36 -31.05
N ASP A 23 76.29 8.94 -30.78
CA ASP A 23 77.50 8.18 -30.45
C ASP A 23 77.77 8.05 -28.96
N PHE A 24 76.79 8.28 -28.09
CA PHE A 24 76.97 7.84 -26.71
C PHE A 24 76.45 6.39 -26.57
N GLY A 25 77.38 5.50 -26.94
CA GLY A 25 77.56 4.09 -26.57
C GLY A 25 76.46 3.36 -25.81
N ASN A 26 75.18 3.40 -26.29
CA ASN A 26 74.14 2.66 -25.69
C ASN A 26 73.53 1.59 -26.64
N ASP A 27 74.45 0.75 -27.18
CA ASP A 27 74.06 -0.46 -27.90
C ASP A 27 73.16 -1.38 -27.06
N TRP A 28 73.23 -1.27 -25.73
CA TRP A 28 72.39 -2.02 -24.83
C TRP A 28 70.97 -1.47 -24.77
N LEU A 29 70.73 -0.16 -25.06
CA LEU A 29 69.37 0.43 -25.13
C LEU A 29 68.70 0.14 -26.44
N SER A 30 69.41 -0.16 -27.52
CA SER A 30 68.80 -0.54 -28.80
C SER A 30 68.09 -1.92 -28.74
N ASN A 31 68.52 -2.77 -27.78
CA ASN A 31 67.94 -4.07 -27.50
C ASN A 31 66.93 -4.04 -26.32
N ALA A 32 66.63 -2.87 -25.74
CA ALA A 32 65.61 -2.73 -24.71
C ALA A 32 64.28 -2.99 -25.35
N GLN A 33 63.74 -4.19 -25.17
CA GLN A 33 62.37 -4.48 -25.50
C GLN A 33 61.46 -3.57 -24.68
N GLU A 34 60.71 -2.76 -25.39
CA GLU A 34 59.64 -1.95 -24.77
C GLU A 34 58.72 -2.90 -24.01
N VAL A 35 58.75 -2.76 -22.67
CA VAL A 35 57.88 -3.56 -21.82
C VAL A 35 56.46 -3.16 -22.15
N SER A 36 55.75 -3.99 -22.92
CA SER A 36 54.34 -3.80 -23.18
C SER A 36 53.60 -3.81 -21.85
N LEU A 37 53.06 -2.65 -21.48
CA LEU A 37 52.24 -2.53 -20.30
C LEU A 37 51.09 -3.57 -20.41
N PRO A 38 50.89 -4.39 -19.36
CA PRO A 38 49.80 -5.33 -19.36
C PRO A 38 48.50 -4.57 -19.64
N SER A 39 47.65 -5.13 -20.49
CA SER A 39 46.34 -4.55 -20.80
C SER A 39 45.60 -4.24 -19.51
N ALA A 40 45.02 -3.05 -19.43
CA ALA A 40 44.27 -2.62 -18.25
C ALA A 40 43.26 -3.71 -17.82
N ILE A 41 43.43 -4.17 -16.57
CA ILE A 41 42.56 -5.20 -16.02
C ILE A 41 41.14 -4.58 -15.91
N SER A 42 40.22 -5.09 -16.69
CA SER A 42 38.82 -4.71 -16.57
C SER A 42 38.27 -5.25 -15.25
N TYR A 43 38.05 -4.37 -14.29
CA TYR A 43 37.38 -4.71 -13.03
C TYR A 43 35.88 -4.98 -13.19
N ALA A 44 35.30 -4.76 -14.37
CA ALA A 44 33.94 -5.12 -14.65
C ALA A 44 33.85 -6.64 -14.82
N PRO A 45 33.13 -7.35 -13.92
CA PRO A 45 32.98 -8.79 -14.06
C PRO A 45 32.21 -9.11 -15.32
N ALA A 46 32.90 -9.75 -16.28
CA ALA A 46 32.39 -10.11 -17.60
C ALA A 46 31.38 -11.30 -17.55
N THR A 47 31.01 -11.75 -16.36
CA THR A 47 30.09 -12.87 -16.18
C THR A 47 28.64 -12.40 -16.19
N SER A 48 27.87 -12.84 -17.17
CA SER A 48 26.44 -12.56 -17.28
C SER A 48 25.63 -12.97 -16.03
N THR A 49 26.12 -13.94 -15.28
CA THR A 49 25.58 -14.35 -13.97
C THR A 49 25.50 -13.21 -12.97
N LEU A 50 26.47 -12.32 -12.90
CA LEU A 50 26.46 -11.20 -11.96
C LEU A 50 25.36 -10.18 -12.31
N SER A 51 25.11 -9.96 -13.60
CA SER A 51 24.03 -9.09 -14.06
C SER A 51 22.66 -9.62 -13.62
N TRP A 52 22.44 -10.92 -13.72
CA TRP A 52 21.21 -11.55 -13.24
C TRP A 52 21.05 -11.46 -11.73
N PHE A 53 22.14 -11.62 -10.96
CA PHE A 53 22.10 -11.42 -9.50
C PHE A 53 21.73 -9.99 -9.14
N LEU A 54 22.26 -9.02 -9.84
CA LEU A 54 21.97 -7.60 -9.58
C LEU A 54 20.49 -7.28 -9.89
N VAL A 55 19.97 -7.79 -11.00
CA VAL A 55 18.55 -7.67 -11.35
C VAL A 55 17.67 -8.33 -10.28
N LEU A 56 18.03 -9.52 -9.81
CA LEU A 56 17.28 -10.22 -8.76
C LEU A 56 17.27 -9.42 -7.44
N ILE A 57 18.41 -8.86 -7.04
CA ILE A 57 18.50 -8.03 -5.82
C ILE A 57 17.62 -6.78 -5.96
N VAL A 58 17.67 -6.09 -7.09
CA VAL A 58 16.83 -4.92 -7.36
C VAL A 58 15.35 -5.27 -7.33
N ALA A 59 14.97 -6.40 -7.92
CA ALA A 59 13.59 -6.88 -7.91
C ALA A 59 13.11 -7.22 -6.49
N LEU A 60 13.94 -7.88 -5.68
CA LEU A 60 13.62 -8.19 -4.28
C LEU A 60 13.49 -6.93 -3.42
N LEU A 61 14.40 -5.97 -3.60
CA LEU A 61 14.32 -4.67 -2.91
C LEU A 61 13.07 -3.90 -3.32
N GLY A 62 12.74 -3.85 -4.61
CA GLY A 62 11.53 -3.21 -5.11
C GLY A 62 10.27 -3.86 -4.55
N CYS A 63 10.22 -5.19 -4.53
CA CYS A 63 9.13 -5.94 -3.92
C CYS A 63 9.01 -5.67 -2.41
N GLY A 64 10.14 -5.65 -1.69
CA GLY A 64 10.19 -5.34 -0.27
C GLY A 64 9.68 -3.94 0.05
N ILE A 65 10.15 -2.93 -0.69
CA ILE A 65 9.70 -1.55 -0.55
C ILE A 65 8.21 -1.43 -0.85
N TRP A 66 7.73 -2.07 -1.92
CA TRP A 66 6.31 -2.06 -2.28
C TRP A 66 5.42 -2.67 -1.19
N VAL A 67 5.84 -3.79 -0.60
CA VAL A 67 5.13 -4.42 0.54
C VAL A 67 5.14 -3.50 1.77
N LEU A 68 6.28 -2.85 2.07
CA LEU A 68 6.37 -1.89 3.18
C LEU A 68 5.43 -0.69 2.98
N ILE A 69 5.42 -0.10 1.79
CA ILE A 69 4.53 1.02 1.46
C ILE A 69 3.07 0.60 1.62
N ARG A 70 2.69 -0.56 1.07
CA ARG A 70 1.32 -1.08 1.24
C ARG A 70 0.95 -1.31 2.71
N ARG A 71 1.87 -1.85 3.51
CA ARG A 71 1.64 -2.05 4.95
C ARG A 71 1.53 -0.72 5.69
N HIS A 72 2.33 0.26 5.31
CA HIS A 72 2.30 1.59 5.91
C HIS A 72 0.99 2.32 5.57
N GLN A 73 0.59 2.35 4.32
CA GLN A 73 -0.68 2.93 3.89
C GLN A 73 -1.88 2.29 4.59
N ALA A 74 -1.86 0.95 4.74
CA ALA A 74 -2.91 0.24 5.45
C ALA A 74 -3.02 0.59 6.94
N ARG A 75 -1.94 1.05 7.58
CA ARG A 75 -1.98 1.56 8.97
C ARG A 75 -2.46 2.99 9.04
N LEU A 76 -2.13 3.80 8.04
CA LEU A 76 -2.52 5.20 7.99
C LEU A 76 -4.05 5.35 7.86
N TYR A 77 -4.68 4.59 6.97
CA TYR A 77 -6.13 4.69 6.79
C TYR A 77 -6.91 4.27 8.06
N GLN A 78 -6.42 3.24 8.79
CA GLN A 78 -7.06 2.84 10.06
C GLN A 78 -7.02 3.97 11.09
N ARG A 79 -5.88 4.66 11.20
CA ARG A 79 -5.77 5.84 12.08
C ARG A 79 -6.70 6.96 11.63
N GLN A 80 -6.75 7.24 10.33
CA GLN A 80 -7.64 8.25 9.77
C GLN A 80 -9.12 7.90 9.99
N ALA A 81 -9.51 6.64 9.77
CA ALA A 81 -10.87 6.17 10.02
C ALA A 81 -11.23 6.26 11.52
N ALA A 82 -10.32 5.88 12.42
CA ALA A 82 -10.53 6.01 13.85
C ALA A 82 -10.66 7.48 14.28
N THR A 83 -9.79 8.36 13.78
CA THR A 83 -9.88 9.81 14.06
C THR A 83 -11.19 10.42 13.52
N ALA A 84 -11.62 10.00 12.33
CA ALA A 84 -12.89 10.45 11.76
C ALA A 84 -14.10 9.95 12.60
N LEU A 85 -14.03 8.72 13.11
CA LEU A 85 -15.07 8.20 14.01
C LEU A 85 -15.09 8.94 15.36
N ASP A 86 -13.92 9.27 15.93
CA ASP A 86 -13.81 10.05 17.15
C ASP A 86 -14.36 11.48 16.95
N GLU A 87 -14.18 12.05 15.74
CA GLU A 87 -14.78 13.34 15.40
C GLU A 87 -16.30 13.26 15.30
N ILE A 88 -16.83 12.21 14.66
CA ILE A 88 -18.28 11.97 14.61
C ILE A 88 -18.84 11.82 16.03
N GLN A 89 -18.17 11.06 16.89
CA GLN A 89 -18.59 10.91 18.29
C GLN A 89 -18.65 12.23 19.00
N ARG A 90 -17.60 13.09 18.88
CA ARG A 90 -17.62 14.43 19.49
C ARG A 90 -18.76 15.30 18.99
N GLN A 91 -19.09 15.23 17.71
CA GLN A 91 -20.23 15.98 17.15
C GLN A 91 -21.57 15.50 17.75
N ILE A 92 -21.72 14.18 17.93
CA ILE A 92 -22.91 13.60 18.58
C ILE A 92 -22.97 14.05 20.05
N ASP A 93 -21.87 14.02 20.79
CA ASP A 93 -21.77 14.48 22.18
C ASP A 93 -22.12 15.98 22.31
N CYS A 94 -21.85 16.75 21.24
CA CYS A 94 -22.27 18.17 21.15
C CYS A 94 -23.74 18.36 20.71
N GLY A 95 -24.52 17.29 20.57
CA GLY A 95 -25.93 17.32 20.17
C GLY A 95 -26.19 17.32 18.66
N GLN A 96 -25.16 17.11 17.83
CA GLN A 96 -25.30 17.04 16.37
C GLN A 96 -25.58 15.59 15.92
N SER A 97 -26.81 15.12 16.11
CA SER A 97 -27.22 13.75 15.77
C SER A 97 -27.06 13.41 14.29
N VAL A 98 -27.07 14.40 13.40
CA VAL A 98 -26.84 14.24 11.94
C VAL A 98 -25.51 13.57 11.64
N ALA A 99 -24.49 13.77 12.49
CA ALA A 99 -23.18 13.16 12.33
C ALA A 99 -23.24 11.61 12.31
N LEU A 100 -24.22 11.01 12.99
CA LEU A 100 -24.44 9.56 13.00
C LEU A 100 -24.65 8.99 11.59
N GLY A 101 -25.36 9.72 10.73
CA GLY A 101 -25.62 9.32 9.34
C GLY A 101 -24.37 9.19 8.47
N ARG A 102 -23.22 9.73 8.91
CA ARG A 102 -21.94 9.64 8.18
C ARG A 102 -21.19 8.33 8.44
N ILE A 103 -21.58 7.57 9.47
CA ILE A 103 -20.89 6.32 9.85
C ILE A 103 -20.88 5.29 8.73
N PRO A 104 -22.01 4.96 8.06
CA PRO A 104 -22.01 3.96 6.99
C PRO A 104 -21.08 4.33 5.83
N GLU A 105 -21.02 5.62 5.50
CA GLU A 105 -20.13 6.08 4.44
C GLU A 105 -18.65 5.96 4.83
N LEU A 106 -18.31 6.29 6.07
CA LEU A 106 -16.97 6.08 6.62
C LEU A 106 -16.56 4.60 6.54
N LEU A 107 -17.45 3.68 6.90
CA LEU A 107 -17.21 2.24 6.82
C LEU A 107 -17.03 1.76 5.38
N LYS A 108 -17.84 2.26 4.44
CA LYS A 108 -17.68 1.97 3.01
C LYS A 108 -16.34 2.47 2.48
N GLN A 109 -15.94 3.68 2.84
CA GLN A 109 -14.64 4.24 2.47
C GLN A 109 -13.48 3.38 3.02
N ALA A 110 -13.59 2.93 4.27
CA ALA A 110 -12.60 2.02 4.86
C ALA A 110 -12.54 0.67 4.11
N ALA A 111 -13.68 0.12 3.69
CA ALA A 111 -13.74 -1.10 2.89
C ALA A 111 -13.04 -0.92 1.53
N PHE A 112 -13.26 0.19 0.83
CA PHE A 112 -12.62 0.50 -0.45
C PHE A 112 -11.09 0.62 -0.37
N CYS A 113 -10.52 0.82 0.81
CA CYS A 113 -9.06 0.81 0.99
C CYS A 113 -8.46 -0.60 0.95
N LEU A 114 -9.23 -1.63 1.24
CA LEU A 114 -8.77 -3.02 1.33
C LEU A 114 -9.20 -3.91 0.18
N TRP A 115 -10.42 -3.71 -0.30
CA TRP A 115 -11.02 -4.51 -1.37
C TRP A 115 -11.13 -3.72 -2.67
N PRO A 116 -11.13 -4.40 -3.82
CA PRO A 116 -11.29 -3.75 -5.12
C PRO A 116 -12.62 -3.00 -5.20
N ARG A 117 -12.54 -1.72 -5.55
CA ARG A 117 -13.74 -0.90 -5.68
C ARG A 117 -14.74 -1.44 -6.71
N SER A 118 -14.24 -2.10 -7.76
CA SER A 118 -15.07 -2.70 -8.82
C SER A 118 -16.02 -3.77 -8.29
N GLU A 119 -15.64 -4.49 -7.23
CA GLU A 119 -16.48 -5.54 -6.65
C GLU A 119 -17.50 -4.97 -5.66
N LEU A 120 -17.11 -3.95 -4.88
CA LEU A 120 -17.96 -3.37 -3.85
C LEU A 120 -18.98 -2.34 -4.38
N ILE A 121 -18.74 -1.75 -5.56
CA ILE A 121 -19.62 -0.72 -6.12
C ILE A 121 -20.97 -1.28 -6.56
N ALA A 122 -21.02 -2.57 -6.86
CA ALA A 122 -22.23 -3.26 -7.26
C ALA A 122 -23.11 -3.69 -6.08
N PHE A 123 -22.63 -3.52 -4.83
CA PHE A 123 -23.34 -3.95 -3.64
C PHE A 123 -24.59 -3.14 -3.40
N ASP A 124 -25.68 -3.86 -3.21
CA ASP A 124 -26.91 -3.29 -2.67
C ASP A 124 -26.86 -3.17 -1.13
N SER A 125 -27.95 -2.72 -0.53
CA SER A 125 -28.04 -2.55 0.92
C SER A 125 -27.90 -3.88 1.69
N ASN A 126 -28.40 -4.96 1.12
CA ASN A 126 -28.34 -6.29 1.74
C ASN A 126 -26.94 -6.89 1.64
N ASP A 127 -26.29 -6.73 0.48
CA ASP A 127 -24.91 -7.16 0.26
C ASP A 127 -23.94 -6.48 1.25
N TRP A 128 -24.13 -5.19 1.50
CA TRP A 128 -23.35 -4.46 2.50
C TRP A 128 -23.56 -5.02 3.91
N LEU A 129 -24.79 -5.38 4.27
CA LEU A 129 -25.07 -5.97 5.58
C LEU A 129 -24.39 -7.33 5.73
N GLN A 130 -24.51 -8.20 4.72
CA GLN A 130 -23.84 -9.51 4.70
C GLN A 130 -22.32 -9.36 4.75
N PHE A 131 -21.77 -8.42 4.01
CA PHE A 131 -20.35 -8.13 4.01
C PHE A 131 -19.87 -7.68 5.40
N TRP A 132 -20.59 -6.80 6.07
CA TRP A 132 -20.24 -6.38 7.43
C TRP A 132 -20.38 -7.52 8.44
N GLN A 133 -21.39 -8.39 8.30
CA GLN A 133 -21.53 -9.60 9.13
C GLN A 133 -20.36 -10.57 8.92
N ALA A 134 -19.95 -10.77 7.68
CA ALA A 134 -18.86 -11.69 7.34
C ALA A 134 -17.47 -11.16 7.71
N THR A 135 -17.32 -9.85 7.88
CA THR A 135 -16.02 -9.20 8.17
C THR A 135 -15.90 -8.68 9.61
N ALA A 136 -16.85 -9.00 10.46
CA ALA A 136 -16.83 -8.66 11.89
C ALA A 136 -17.13 -9.90 12.73
N ASP A 137 -16.52 -9.98 13.90
CA ASP A 137 -16.83 -11.03 14.89
C ASP A 137 -18.14 -10.74 15.62
N ALA A 138 -18.62 -9.50 15.58
CA ALA A 138 -19.83 -9.04 16.25
C ALA A 138 -20.93 -8.72 15.23
N THR A 139 -22.17 -9.09 15.54
CA THR A 139 -23.33 -8.80 14.71
C THR A 139 -23.52 -7.28 14.53
N PRO A 140 -23.64 -6.78 13.30
CA PRO A 140 -23.86 -5.35 13.07
C PRO A 140 -25.20 -4.89 13.64
N PRO A 141 -25.28 -3.66 14.18
CA PRO A 141 -26.54 -3.07 14.62
C PRO A 141 -27.52 -2.97 13.46
N ARG A 142 -28.80 -3.26 13.71
CA ARG A 142 -29.84 -3.30 12.65
C ARG A 142 -29.94 -1.99 11.88
N LEU A 143 -29.74 -0.87 12.54
CA LEU A 143 -29.86 0.45 11.94
C LEU A 143 -28.65 0.87 11.08
N ILE A 144 -27.51 0.18 11.17
CA ILE A 144 -26.25 0.58 10.52
C ILE A 144 -26.42 0.85 9.01
N ASN A 145 -27.27 0.10 8.35
CA ASN A 145 -27.50 0.20 6.92
C ASN A 145 -28.49 1.31 6.53
N SER A 146 -29.49 1.56 7.36
CA SER A 146 -30.53 2.56 7.10
C SER A 146 -30.18 3.96 7.60
N ILE A 147 -29.28 4.06 8.58
CA ILE A 147 -28.96 5.30 9.28
C ILE A 147 -28.46 6.42 8.34
N GLY A 148 -27.74 6.08 7.27
CA GLY A 148 -27.24 7.02 6.27
C GLY A 148 -28.33 7.67 5.40
N TYR A 149 -29.55 7.13 5.43
CA TYR A 149 -30.69 7.61 4.63
C TYR A 149 -31.78 8.23 5.48
N GLN A 150 -31.60 8.29 6.81
CA GLN A 150 -32.59 8.81 7.72
C GLN A 150 -32.53 10.33 7.81
N SER A 151 -33.70 10.94 8.10
CA SER A 151 -33.79 12.37 8.35
C SER A 151 -33.14 12.75 9.68
N GLU A 152 -32.75 14.01 9.82
CA GLU A 152 -32.19 14.54 11.05
C GLU A 152 -33.09 14.30 12.28
N VAL A 153 -34.39 14.47 12.11
CA VAL A 153 -35.35 14.24 13.19
C VAL A 153 -35.35 12.78 13.64
N THR A 154 -35.27 11.85 12.70
CA THR A 154 -35.21 10.41 13.01
C THR A 154 -33.90 10.04 13.69
N LEU A 155 -32.77 10.63 13.25
CA LEU A 155 -31.46 10.42 13.86
C LEU A 155 -31.42 10.96 15.28
N ALA A 156 -32.05 12.09 15.55
CA ALA A 156 -32.14 12.66 16.88
C ALA A 156 -33.05 11.84 17.84
N ALA A 157 -33.97 11.07 17.29
CA ALA A 157 -34.87 10.20 18.07
C ALA A 157 -34.25 8.85 18.45
N ILE A 158 -33.05 8.50 17.91
CA ILE A 158 -32.38 7.25 18.25
C ILE A 158 -31.90 7.31 19.70
N ALA A 159 -32.15 6.26 20.48
CA ALA A 159 -31.76 6.18 21.87
C ALA A 159 -30.22 6.25 22.03
N LEU A 160 -29.74 6.87 23.08
CA LEU A 160 -28.30 7.09 23.33
C LEU A 160 -27.51 5.78 23.44
N ASP A 161 -28.11 4.75 24.02
CA ASP A 161 -27.52 3.41 24.11
C ASP A 161 -27.34 2.77 22.73
N GLU A 162 -28.30 2.96 21.82
CA GLU A 162 -28.21 2.48 20.46
C GLU A 162 -27.18 3.26 19.63
N GLN A 163 -27.10 4.58 19.80
CA GLN A 163 -26.03 5.40 19.20
C GLN A 163 -24.65 4.92 19.68
N ALA A 164 -24.50 4.69 20.98
CA ALA A 164 -23.26 4.17 21.55
C ALA A 164 -22.90 2.78 21.01
N ALA A 165 -23.88 1.90 20.85
CA ALA A 165 -23.69 0.56 20.29
C ALA A 165 -23.23 0.63 18.83
N ILE A 166 -23.77 1.53 18.01
CA ILE A 166 -23.35 1.73 16.62
C ILE A 166 -21.91 2.21 16.55
N ILE A 167 -21.52 3.19 17.37
CA ILE A 167 -20.16 3.73 17.41
C ILE A 167 -19.19 2.66 17.88
N ALA A 168 -19.52 1.93 18.95
CA ALA A 168 -18.67 0.87 19.50
C ALA A 168 -18.44 -0.25 18.49
N TRP A 169 -19.51 -0.70 17.80
CA TRP A 169 -19.43 -1.70 16.76
C TRP A 169 -18.58 -1.21 15.57
N SER A 170 -18.76 0.03 15.12
CA SER A 170 -18.02 0.62 14.02
C SER A 170 -16.51 0.68 14.34
N ARG A 171 -16.16 1.03 15.59
CA ARG A 171 -14.78 1.05 16.07
C ARG A 171 -14.17 -0.35 16.06
N LEU A 172 -14.91 -1.34 16.54
CA LEU A 172 -14.49 -2.73 16.54
C LEU A 172 -14.25 -3.22 15.10
N TRP A 173 -15.18 -2.94 14.20
CA TRP A 173 -15.06 -3.31 12.79
C TRP A 173 -13.83 -2.68 12.12
N ILE A 174 -13.54 -1.39 12.33
CA ILE A 174 -12.35 -0.71 11.80
C ILE A 174 -11.05 -1.39 12.27
N ILE A 175 -11.03 -2.01 13.43
CA ILE A 175 -9.87 -2.72 13.94
C ILE A 175 -9.77 -4.12 13.33
N GLN A 176 -10.88 -4.85 13.26
CA GLN A 176 -10.92 -6.27 12.93
C GLN A 176 -10.95 -6.58 11.44
N HIS A 177 -11.65 -5.78 10.61
CA HIS A 177 -11.91 -6.09 9.20
C HIS A 177 -10.63 -6.34 8.37
N ARG A 178 -9.48 -5.89 8.83
CA ARG A 178 -8.18 -6.14 8.18
C ARG A 178 -7.79 -7.61 8.16
N SER A 179 -8.21 -8.40 9.12
CA SER A 179 -7.92 -9.84 9.19
C SER A 179 -8.50 -10.59 7.99
N TYR A 180 -9.60 -10.10 7.45
CA TYR A 180 -10.34 -10.70 6.33
C TYR A 180 -9.85 -10.26 4.94
N ARG A 181 -8.84 -9.40 4.85
CA ARG A 181 -8.29 -8.83 3.60
C ARG A 181 -7.91 -9.87 2.54
N HIS A 182 -7.52 -11.07 2.95
CA HIS A 182 -7.05 -12.11 2.05
C HIS A 182 -8.17 -13.01 1.53
N GLN A 183 -9.38 -12.85 2.03
CA GLN A 183 -10.55 -13.60 1.58
C GLN A 183 -11.19 -12.89 0.39
N SER A 184 -11.58 -13.64 -0.63
CA SER A 184 -12.34 -13.08 -1.75
C SER A 184 -13.74 -12.70 -1.27
N ILE A 185 -14.30 -11.64 -1.85
CA ILE A 185 -15.65 -11.16 -1.47
C ILE A 185 -16.70 -12.26 -1.65
N SER A 186 -16.58 -13.08 -2.69
CA SER A 186 -17.46 -14.24 -2.91
C SER A 186 -17.41 -15.24 -1.76
N GLN A 187 -16.24 -15.52 -1.21
CA GLN A 187 -16.09 -16.41 -0.05
C GLN A 187 -16.71 -15.80 1.21
N LEU A 188 -16.54 -14.49 1.42
CA LEU A 188 -17.12 -13.78 2.55
C LEU A 188 -18.65 -13.81 2.51
N LEU A 189 -19.26 -13.53 1.35
CA LEU A 189 -20.72 -13.57 1.20
C LEU A 189 -21.30 -14.98 1.39
N HIS A 190 -20.62 -16.01 0.90
CA HIS A 190 -21.03 -17.41 1.12
C HIS A 190 -20.96 -17.85 2.60
N HIS A 191 -19.99 -17.34 3.36
CA HIS A 191 -19.89 -17.62 4.80
C HIS A 191 -20.94 -16.84 5.61
N GLY A 192 -21.20 -15.59 5.26
CA GLY A 192 -22.22 -14.77 5.90
C GLY A 192 -23.63 -15.34 5.73
N ALA A 193 -23.93 -15.90 4.57
CA ALA A 193 -25.23 -16.54 4.31
C ALA A 193 -25.47 -17.80 5.17
N LYS A 194 -24.41 -18.55 5.52
CA LYS A 194 -24.53 -19.76 6.37
C LYS A 194 -24.70 -19.46 7.86
N SER A 195 -24.37 -18.29 8.33
CA SER A 195 -24.50 -17.88 9.73
C SER A 195 -25.79 -17.11 10.03
N SER A 196 -26.74 -17.09 9.08
CA SER A 196 -28.03 -16.41 9.29
C SER A 196 -28.83 -17.15 10.37
N PRO A 197 -29.30 -16.45 11.43
CA PRO A 197 -30.09 -17.07 12.51
C PRO A 197 -31.40 -17.70 12.05
N ILE A 198 -31.83 -17.42 10.81
CA ILE A 198 -33.05 -18.00 10.20
C ILE A 198 -32.89 -19.49 9.92
N ASP A 199 -31.68 -19.95 9.56
CA ASP A 199 -31.40 -21.37 9.31
C ASP A 199 -31.33 -22.19 10.61
N ALA A 200 -30.92 -21.56 11.72
CA ALA A 200 -30.95 -22.18 13.04
C ALA A 200 -32.38 -22.44 13.53
N ILE A 201 -33.32 -21.52 13.29
CA ILE A 201 -34.72 -21.69 13.66
C ILE A 201 -35.41 -22.76 12.80
N LYS A 202 -35.03 -22.88 11.52
CA LYS A 202 -35.58 -23.87 10.61
C LYS A 202 -35.15 -25.29 10.93
N SER A 203 -33.89 -25.46 11.37
CA SER A 203 -33.36 -26.76 11.80
C SER A 203 -34.00 -27.24 13.13
N GLU A 204 -34.37 -26.31 14.01
CA GLU A 204 -35.03 -26.61 15.28
C GLU A 204 -36.52 -27.03 15.08
N THR A 205 -37.18 -26.43 14.09
CA THR A 205 -38.58 -26.79 13.74
C THR A 205 -38.69 -28.12 12.99
N GLU A 206 -37.67 -28.49 12.19
CA GLU A 206 -37.64 -29.79 11.51
C GLU A 206 -37.28 -30.97 12.44
N SER A 207 -36.65 -30.71 13.58
CA SER A 207 -36.33 -31.76 14.57
C SER A 207 -37.48 -32.08 15.55
N LEU A 208 -38.60 -31.33 15.50
CA LEU A 208 -39.77 -31.46 16.38
C LEU A 208 -40.99 -32.08 15.67
N VAL A 209 -40.83 -32.50 14.41
CA VAL A 209 -41.82 -33.27 13.64
C VAL A 209 -41.35 -34.71 13.47
#